data_0e688138e921c327fdc68a391176ac56
#
_entry.id   0e688138e921c327fdc68a391176ac56
#
_cell.length_a   1.000
_cell.length_b   1.000
_cell.length_c   1.000
_cell.angle_alpha   90.00
_cell.angle_beta   90.00
_cell.angle_gamma   90.00
#
_symmetry.space_group_name_H-M   'P 1'
#
loop_
_entity.id
_entity.type
_entity.pdbx_description
1 polymer ?
#
loop_
_entity_poly.entity_id
_entity_poly.type
_entity_poly.pdbx_seq_one_letter_code
_entity_poly.pdbx_strand_id
1 'polypeptide(L)'
;MCIRDRLTATDFYQVLETSDIPPGVINILTGNQLDLAPHASSHMDVNAVWSFSEEEITKTIEFEAAKNIKRTWCLKNIDWFDTRAEGEMFLDAATETKSVWIPYGEG
;
A
#
# COMPACT_ATOMS: atom_id res chain seq x y z
N MET A 1 11.30 -7.53 -12.21
CA MET A 1 11.66 -6.36 -11.39
C MET A 1 12.87 -5.67 -12.00
N CYS A 2 12.72 -4.44 -12.42
CA CYS A 2 13.77 -3.70 -13.10
C CYS A 2 14.81 -3.19 -12.08
N ILE A 3 16.10 -3.18 -12.42
CA ILE A 3 17.17 -2.61 -11.57
C ILE A 3 16.86 -1.14 -11.21
N ARG A 4 16.19 -0.43 -12.11
CA ARG A 4 15.77 0.95 -11.94
C ARG A 4 14.86 1.14 -10.74
N ASP A 5 13.95 0.22 -10.48
CA ASP A 5 12.99 0.32 -9.37
C ASP A 5 13.68 0.16 -8.00
N ARG A 6 14.71 -0.67 -7.94
CA ARG A 6 15.52 -0.84 -6.71
C ARG A 6 16.30 0.43 -6.36
N LEU A 7 16.90 1.07 -7.36
CA LEU A 7 17.64 2.30 -7.15
C LEU A 7 16.74 3.43 -6.68
N THR A 8 15.56 3.58 -7.27
CA THR A 8 14.56 4.58 -6.83
C THR A 8 14.15 4.37 -5.38
N ALA A 9 13.91 3.12 -4.96
CA ALA A 9 13.59 2.82 -3.57
C ALA A 9 14.75 3.13 -2.61
N THR A 10 15.99 2.88 -3.05
CA THR A 10 17.19 3.20 -2.26
C THR A 10 17.41 4.70 -2.15
N ASP A 11 17.18 5.45 -3.23
CA ASP A 11 17.27 6.91 -3.20
C ASP A 11 16.22 7.53 -2.27
N PHE A 12 15.02 6.94 -2.24
CA PHE A 12 13.96 7.38 -1.33
C PHE A 12 14.34 7.17 0.14
N TYR A 13 15.20 6.22 0.45
CA TYR A 13 15.69 6.00 1.81
C TYR A 13 16.39 7.23 2.40
N GLN A 14 17.12 7.98 1.58
CA GLN A 14 17.76 9.23 2.02
C GLN A 14 16.73 10.30 2.45
N VAL A 15 15.61 10.34 1.76
CA VAL A 15 14.50 11.23 2.12
C VAL A 15 13.90 10.84 3.47
N LEU A 16 13.73 9.54 3.70
CA LEU A 16 13.22 9.02 4.97
C LEU A 16 14.15 9.32 6.13
N GLU A 17 15.46 9.18 5.92
CA GLU A 17 16.49 9.39 6.93
C GLU A 17 16.60 10.86 7.39
N THR A 18 16.28 11.79 6.50
CA THR A 18 16.30 13.26 6.76
C THR A 18 14.93 13.82 7.15
N SER A 19 13.89 12.99 7.17
CA SER A 19 12.52 13.38 7.52
C SER A 19 12.24 13.15 9.01
N ASP A 20 11.13 13.72 9.50
CA ASP A 20 10.64 13.52 10.88
C ASP A 20 9.96 12.16 11.10
N ILE A 21 10.10 11.21 10.19
CA ILE A 21 9.52 9.88 10.31
C ILE A 21 10.32 9.07 11.33
N PRO A 22 9.67 8.51 12.36
CA PRO A 22 10.36 7.71 13.35
C PRO A 22 11.02 6.46 12.71
N PRO A 23 12.20 6.05 13.19
CA PRO A 23 12.89 4.86 12.69
C PRO A 23 11.99 3.61 12.77
N GLY A 24 12.04 2.76 11.74
CA GLY A 24 11.32 1.50 11.71
C GLY A 24 9.85 1.57 11.27
N VAL A 25 9.31 2.77 11.05
CA VAL A 25 7.92 2.94 10.55
C VAL A 25 7.80 2.54 9.08
N ILE A 26 8.81 2.90 8.27
CA ILE A 26 8.86 2.54 6.86
C ILE A 26 10.00 1.56 6.63
N ASN A 27 9.65 0.42 6.03
CA ASN A 27 10.60 -0.64 5.71
C ASN A 27 10.56 -0.92 4.20
N ILE A 28 11.70 -0.86 3.55
CA ILE A 28 11.84 -1.11 2.12
C ILE A 28 12.41 -2.51 1.92
N LEU A 29 11.63 -3.37 1.30
CA LEU A 29 12.02 -4.73 0.95
C LEU A 29 12.20 -4.85 -0.55
N THR A 30 13.34 -5.36 -0.98
CA THR A 30 13.62 -5.63 -2.39
C THR A 30 13.61 -7.12 -2.64
N GLY A 31 12.93 -7.56 -3.69
CA GLY A 31 12.82 -8.97 -4.04
C GLY A 31 11.95 -9.20 -5.27
N ASN A 32 11.69 -10.45 -5.57
CA ASN A 32 10.76 -10.82 -6.61
C ASN A 32 9.32 -10.64 -6.08
N GLN A 33 8.50 -9.88 -6.80
CA GLN A 33 7.11 -9.63 -6.40
C GLN A 33 6.27 -10.91 -6.38
N LEU A 34 6.51 -11.85 -7.29
CA LEU A 34 5.79 -13.13 -7.31
C LEU A 34 6.02 -13.95 -6.03
N ASP A 35 7.21 -13.85 -5.45
CA ASP A 35 7.55 -14.56 -4.23
C ASP A 35 7.07 -13.82 -2.97
N LEU A 36 7.14 -12.48 -2.98
CA LEU A 36 6.81 -11.65 -1.81
C LEU A 36 5.31 -11.41 -1.64
N ALA A 37 4.58 -11.27 -2.75
CA ALA A 37 3.17 -10.89 -2.72
C ALA A 37 2.27 -11.89 -1.95
N PRO A 38 2.39 -13.21 -2.12
CA PRO A 38 1.60 -14.17 -1.37
C PRO A 38 1.83 -14.06 0.14
N HIS A 39 3.07 -13.88 0.56
CA HIS A 39 3.42 -13.77 1.98
C HIS A 39 2.86 -12.49 2.61
N ALA A 40 3.03 -11.35 1.95
CA ALA A 40 2.50 -10.08 2.42
C ALA A 40 0.96 -10.09 2.48
N SER A 41 0.32 -10.70 1.48
CA SER A 41 -1.15 -10.74 1.39
C SER A 41 -1.78 -11.71 2.37
N SER A 42 -1.12 -12.80 2.71
CA SER A 42 -1.63 -13.79 3.67
C SER A 42 -1.33 -13.44 5.13
N HIS A 43 -0.39 -12.52 5.39
CA HIS A 43 0.03 -12.19 6.75
C HIS A 43 -1.08 -11.49 7.54
N MET A 44 -1.42 -12.00 8.73
CA MET A 44 -2.57 -11.50 9.50
C MET A 44 -2.40 -10.08 10.02
N ASP A 45 -1.18 -9.64 10.32
CA ASP A 45 -0.90 -8.32 10.86
C ASP A 45 -0.81 -7.21 9.80
N VAL A 46 -0.95 -7.58 8.52
CA VAL A 46 -1.05 -6.62 7.42
C VAL A 46 -2.52 -6.26 7.19
N ASN A 47 -2.91 -5.03 7.48
CA ASN A 47 -4.31 -4.57 7.42
C ASN A 47 -4.75 -4.13 6.02
N ALA A 48 -3.83 -3.67 5.19
CA ALA A 48 -4.12 -3.25 3.83
C ALA A 48 -2.95 -3.57 2.89
N VAL A 49 -3.26 -3.88 1.66
CA VAL A 49 -2.27 -4.12 0.60
C VAL A 49 -2.61 -3.28 -0.62
N TRP A 50 -1.65 -2.50 -1.08
CA TRP A 50 -1.73 -1.78 -2.34
C TRP A 50 -0.85 -2.46 -3.38
N SER A 51 -1.39 -2.69 -4.54
CA SER A 51 -0.66 -3.31 -5.65
C SER A 51 -0.76 -2.47 -6.92
N PHE A 52 0.39 -2.16 -7.47
CA PHE A 52 0.55 -1.48 -8.75
C PHE A 52 1.28 -2.39 -9.73
N SER A 53 0.86 -3.63 -9.77
CA SER A 53 1.52 -4.74 -10.47
C SER A 53 0.69 -5.24 -11.64
N GLU A 54 1.24 -6.23 -12.35
CA GLU A 54 0.55 -6.95 -13.41
C GLU A 54 -0.65 -7.76 -12.86
N GLU A 55 -1.55 -8.13 -13.75
CA GLU A 55 -2.82 -8.77 -13.41
C GLU A 55 -2.67 -10.09 -12.65
N GLU A 56 -1.66 -10.87 -12.95
CA GLU A 56 -1.40 -12.15 -12.30
C GLU A 56 -1.08 -11.96 -10.81
N ILE A 57 -0.22 -10.99 -10.50
CA ILE A 57 0.16 -10.66 -9.13
C ILE A 57 -1.05 -10.08 -8.38
N THR A 58 -1.81 -9.22 -9.02
CA THR A 58 -3.02 -8.63 -8.46
C THR A 58 -4.04 -9.70 -8.07
N LYS A 59 -4.32 -10.66 -8.94
CA LYS A 59 -5.24 -11.78 -8.63
C LYS A 59 -4.77 -12.60 -7.43
N THR A 60 -3.48 -12.86 -7.35
CA THR A 60 -2.89 -13.59 -6.21
C THR A 60 -3.09 -12.80 -4.91
N ILE A 61 -2.82 -11.49 -4.93
CA ILE A 61 -3.00 -10.62 -3.77
C ILE A 61 -4.46 -10.59 -3.32
N GLU A 62 -5.40 -10.39 -4.24
CA GLU A 62 -6.83 -10.35 -3.93
C GLU A 62 -7.33 -11.67 -3.35
N PHE A 63 -6.89 -12.79 -3.91
CA PHE A 63 -7.25 -14.12 -3.43
C PHE A 63 -6.72 -14.39 -2.01
N GLU A 64 -5.45 -14.11 -1.76
CA GLU A 64 -4.85 -14.31 -0.44
C GLU A 64 -5.38 -13.33 0.61
N ALA A 65 -5.59 -12.08 0.23
CA ALA A 65 -6.13 -11.05 1.11
C ALA A 65 -7.58 -11.32 1.55
N ALA A 66 -8.37 -11.96 0.70
CA ALA A 66 -9.76 -12.32 1.02
C ALA A 66 -9.86 -13.27 2.23
N LYS A 67 -8.85 -14.08 2.49
CA LYS A 67 -8.80 -14.98 3.65
C LYS A 67 -8.76 -14.23 4.99
N ASN A 68 -8.25 -13.01 5.01
CA ASN A 68 -8.00 -12.22 6.21
C ASN A 68 -8.80 -10.90 6.25
N ILE A 69 -9.75 -10.71 5.35
CA ILE A 69 -10.60 -9.49 5.26
C ILE A 69 -9.74 -8.21 5.18
N LYS A 70 -8.65 -8.24 4.43
CA LYS A 70 -7.78 -7.09 4.22
C LYS A 70 -8.39 -6.10 3.23
N ARG A 71 -8.08 -4.83 3.41
CA ARG A 71 -8.35 -3.84 2.37
C ARG A 71 -7.33 -4.00 1.25
N THR A 72 -7.80 -4.17 0.03
CA THR A 72 -6.97 -4.25 -1.15
C THR A 72 -7.25 -3.08 -2.07
N TRP A 73 -6.21 -2.48 -2.60
CA TRP A 73 -6.30 -1.45 -3.62
C TRP A 73 -5.32 -1.74 -4.74
N CYS A 74 -5.86 -2.18 -5.85
CA CYS A 74 -5.09 -2.65 -6.98
C CYS A 74 -5.36 -1.76 -8.19
N LEU A 75 -4.35 -1.09 -8.67
CA LEU A 75 -4.41 -0.26 -9.86
C LEU A 75 -3.43 -0.76 -10.91
N LYS A 76 -3.92 -0.83 -12.14
CA LYS A 76 -3.11 -1.16 -13.32
C LYS A 76 -2.72 0.13 -14.04
N ASN A 77 -1.53 0.15 -14.62
CA ASN A 77 -1.10 1.17 -15.57
C ASN A 77 -1.21 2.62 -15.03
N ILE A 78 -0.71 2.86 -13.83
CA ILE A 78 -0.56 4.23 -13.36
C ILE A 78 0.59 4.88 -14.10
N ASP A 79 0.30 6.02 -14.71
CA ASP A 79 1.35 6.93 -15.16
C ASP A 79 1.82 7.76 -13.96
N TRP A 80 2.98 7.39 -13.43
CA TRP A 80 3.57 8.05 -12.26
C TRP A 80 4.04 9.49 -12.52
N PHE A 81 4.05 9.92 -13.79
CA PHE A 81 4.35 11.30 -14.18
C PHE A 81 3.09 12.16 -14.35
N ASP A 82 1.92 11.57 -14.28
CA ASP A 82 0.64 12.30 -14.29
C ASP A 82 0.40 12.94 -12.90
N THR A 83 -0.13 14.17 -12.89
CA THR A 83 -0.52 14.87 -11.66
C THR A 83 -1.54 14.09 -10.82
N ARG A 84 -2.31 13.20 -11.42
CA ARG A 84 -3.22 12.29 -10.70
C ARG A 84 -2.49 11.28 -9.82
N ALA A 85 -1.22 10.98 -10.12
CA ALA A 85 -0.40 10.11 -9.26
C ALA A 85 0.01 10.78 -7.95
N GLU A 86 -0.20 12.08 -7.79
CA GLU A 86 -0.01 12.86 -6.56
C GLU A 86 -1.34 13.24 -5.91
N GLY A 87 -2.46 12.70 -6.42
CA GLY A 87 -3.81 13.11 -6.07
C GLY A 87 -4.36 12.50 -4.78
N GLU A 88 -5.55 12.98 -4.41
CA GLU A 88 -6.28 12.58 -3.21
C GLU A 88 -6.63 11.09 -3.16
N MET A 89 -6.65 10.39 -4.30
CA MET A 89 -7.00 8.98 -4.35
C MET A 89 -6.09 8.10 -3.46
N PHE A 90 -4.83 8.47 -3.28
CA PHE A 90 -3.91 7.76 -2.37
C PHE A 90 -4.26 8.01 -0.91
N LEU A 91 -4.63 9.25 -0.58
CA LEU A 91 -5.06 9.61 0.76
C LEU A 91 -6.36 8.90 1.12
N ASP A 92 -7.34 8.89 0.21
CA ASP A 92 -8.61 8.19 0.39
C ASP A 92 -8.41 6.69 0.59
N ALA A 93 -7.53 6.08 -0.21
CA ALA A 93 -7.19 4.65 -0.07
C ALA A 93 -6.44 4.34 1.25
N ALA A 94 -5.66 5.29 1.77
CA ALA A 94 -4.92 5.14 3.01
C ALA A 94 -5.77 5.32 4.26
N THR A 95 -6.91 6.01 4.13
CA THR A 95 -7.80 6.35 5.25
C THR A 95 -9.04 5.45 5.27
N GLU A 96 -9.67 5.36 6.41
CA GLU A 96 -10.93 4.65 6.60
C GLU A 96 -11.99 5.65 7.09
N THR A 97 -13.02 5.85 6.28
CA THR A 97 -14.13 6.70 6.66
C THR A 97 -15.07 5.95 7.61
N LYS A 98 -15.28 6.49 8.80
CA LYS A 98 -16.20 5.95 9.80
C LYS A 98 -17.36 6.90 10.01
N SER A 99 -18.59 6.35 10.00
CA SER A 99 -19.78 7.08 10.40
C SER A 99 -19.98 6.90 11.90
N VAL A 100 -20.01 8.01 12.64
CA VAL A 100 -20.23 7.99 14.09
C VAL A 100 -21.60 8.60 14.37
N TRP A 101 -22.46 7.83 14.99
CA TRP A 101 -23.75 8.29 15.48
C TRP A 101 -23.64 8.63 16.96
N ILE A 102 -23.80 9.88 17.29
CA ILE A 102 -23.83 10.33 18.68
C ILE A 102 -25.29 10.58 19.02
N PRO A 103 -25.94 9.81 19.92
CA PRO A 103 -27.30 10.11 20.34
C PRO A 103 -27.27 11.43 21.10
N TYR A 104 -28.00 12.41 20.58
CA TYR A 104 -28.35 13.59 21.35
C TYR A 104 -29.44 13.19 22.35
N GLY A 105 -29.05 12.95 23.57
CA GLY A 105 -30.00 12.86 24.68
C GLY A 105 -30.40 14.27 25.10
N GLU A 106 -31.66 14.60 24.96
CA GLU A 106 -32.22 15.69 25.77
C GLU A 106 -32.16 15.22 27.22
N GLY A 107 -31.34 15.88 28.01
CA GLY A 107 -31.31 15.72 29.45
C GLY A 107 -32.55 16.26 30.12
#